data_b023691bdd3b5a65f4cff816af474e05
#
_entry.id   b023691bdd3b5a65f4cff816af474e05
#
_cell.length_a   1.000
_cell.length_b   1.000
_cell.length_c   1.000
_cell.angle_alpha   90.00
_cell.angle_beta   90.00
_cell.angle_gamma   90.00
#
_symmetry.space_group_name_H-M   'P 1'
#
loop_
_entity.id
_entity.type
_entity.pdbx_description
1 polymer ?
#
loop_
_entity_poly.entity_id
_entity_poly.type
_entity_poly.pdbx_seq_one_letter_code
_entity_poly.pdbx_strand_id
1 'polypeptide(L)'
;MKILGLDFETTFTDPIDTGKALIIETGFCIWDTATKVPLVFGTRIAWDEARQAAYDPRITELTGLTLEQLAFYGKEPRHVLAEVSQVMSEVEYVVAHNGSGFDLPVLRAEAARHGVGLPATPWLDTSTDVPYPKKIETRKLDFLAPSHGFLNPFAHRALFDVLSMLKVLSNYPIEEVIRRATSPKVTLRAVTKKPWDDAGKSNNLAKERGFRFNGEKKIWVKIVLADEVAAELAKEGLQVVVME
;
A
#
# COMPACT_ATOMS: atom_id res chain seq x y z
N MET A 1 12.08 17.17 1.02
CA MET A 1 11.79 16.13 0.03
C MET A 1 10.31 16.18 -0.28
N LYS A 2 9.96 16.09 -1.57
CA LYS A 2 8.56 16.03 -2.01
C LYS A 2 8.19 14.60 -2.36
N ILE A 3 7.06 14.11 -1.85
CA ILE A 3 6.51 12.82 -2.19
C ILE A 3 5.09 12.98 -2.69
N LEU A 4 4.63 12.04 -3.52
CA LEU A 4 3.28 12.01 -4.08
C LEU A 4 2.48 10.91 -3.40
N GLY A 5 1.47 11.26 -2.61
CA GLY A 5 0.44 10.31 -2.21
C GLY A 5 -0.50 10.05 -3.37
N LEU A 6 -0.76 8.78 -3.67
CA LEU A 6 -1.74 8.32 -4.67
C LEU A 6 -2.67 7.27 -4.08
N ASP A 7 -3.90 7.29 -4.56
CA ASP A 7 -4.93 6.27 -4.33
C ASP A 7 -5.91 6.27 -5.50
N PHE A 8 -6.47 5.11 -5.82
CA PHE A 8 -7.39 4.94 -6.95
C PHE A 8 -8.67 4.24 -6.54
N GLU A 9 -9.81 4.83 -6.93
CA GLU A 9 -11.07 4.10 -7.03
C GLU A 9 -11.22 3.52 -8.44
N THR A 10 -11.77 2.32 -8.54
CA THR A 10 -11.88 1.60 -9.81
C THR A 10 -13.29 1.10 -10.08
N THR A 11 -13.53 0.63 -11.32
CA THR A 11 -14.80 0.03 -11.73
C THR A 11 -15.12 -1.30 -11.03
N PHE A 12 -14.20 -1.86 -10.27
CA PHE A 12 -14.35 -3.14 -9.56
C PHE A 12 -14.12 -2.97 -8.07
N THR A 13 -14.90 -3.71 -7.27
CA THR A 13 -14.67 -3.87 -5.84
C THR A 13 -13.81 -5.08 -5.51
N ASP A 14 -13.58 -5.99 -6.46
CA ASP A 14 -12.79 -7.20 -6.27
C ASP A 14 -11.32 -6.97 -6.66
N PRO A 15 -10.37 -7.09 -5.72
CA PRO A 15 -8.96 -6.86 -5.98
C PRO A 15 -8.25 -7.97 -6.76
N ILE A 16 -8.94 -9.07 -7.12
CA ILE A 16 -8.29 -10.29 -7.66
C ILE A 16 -7.74 -10.07 -9.08
N ASP A 17 -8.32 -9.16 -9.88
CA ASP A 17 -7.86 -8.90 -11.26
C ASP A 17 -7.58 -7.42 -11.51
N THR A 18 -6.47 -6.94 -10.97
CA THR A 18 -6.02 -5.55 -11.16
C THR A 18 -5.78 -5.19 -12.62
N GLY A 19 -5.56 -6.18 -13.49
CA GLY A 19 -5.39 -5.97 -14.93
C GLY A 19 -6.68 -5.58 -15.67
N LYS A 20 -7.84 -5.87 -15.09
CA LYS A 20 -9.15 -5.50 -15.62
C LYS A 20 -9.75 -4.26 -14.97
N ALA A 21 -9.27 -3.87 -13.81
CA ALA A 21 -9.72 -2.69 -13.12
C ALA A 21 -9.47 -1.43 -13.97
N LEU A 22 -10.48 -0.57 -14.08
CA LEU A 22 -10.37 0.72 -14.76
C LEU A 22 -10.48 1.83 -13.71
N ILE A 23 -9.51 2.73 -13.69
CA ILE A 23 -9.48 3.86 -12.73
C ILE A 23 -10.65 4.80 -13.05
N ILE A 24 -11.49 5.09 -12.06
CA ILE A 24 -12.57 6.07 -12.13
C ILE A 24 -12.29 7.34 -11.34
N GLU A 25 -11.62 7.24 -10.19
CA GLU A 25 -11.15 8.38 -9.43
C GLU A 25 -9.68 8.21 -9.09
N THR A 26 -8.91 9.28 -9.22
CA THR A 26 -7.52 9.40 -8.77
C THR A 26 -7.45 10.46 -7.70
N GLY A 27 -7.10 10.10 -6.48
CA GLY A 27 -6.72 11.02 -5.43
C GLY A 27 -5.22 11.25 -5.45
N PHE A 28 -4.77 12.49 -5.31
CA PHE A 28 -3.35 12.80 -5.26
C PHE A 28 -3.04 13.93 -4.29
N CYS A 29 -1.85 13.86 -3.70
CA CYS A 29 -1.32 14.93 -2.86
C CYS A 29 0.21 14.96 -2.95
N ILE A 30 0.76 16.07 -3.43
CA ILE A 30 2.19 16.37 -3.25
C ILE A 30 2.37 16.86 -1.82
N TRP A 31 3.21 16.17 -1.06
CA TRP A 31 3.43 16.41 0.35
C TRP A 31 4.91 16.69 0.64
N ASP A 32 5.17 17.73 1.44
CA ASP A 32 6.51 18.02 1.90
C ASP A 32 6.81 17.28 3.20
N THR A 33 7.79 16.39 3.17
CA THR A 33 8.19 15.57 4.32
C THR A 33 8.80 16.39 5.46
N ALA A 34 9.40 17.55 5.17
CA ALA A 34 10.03 18.37 6.18
C ALA A 34 9.00 19.18 7.00
N THR A 35 8.08 19.83 6.29
CA THR A 35 7.01 20.63 6.93
C THR A 35 5.80 19.78 7.33
N LYS A 36 5.67 18.58 6.76
CA LYS A 36 4.52 17.68 6.93
C LYS A 36 3.19 18.31 6.50
N VAL A 37 3.24 19.11 5.43
CA VAL A 37 2.08 19.85 4.91
C VAL A 37 1.82 19.47 3.46
N PRO A 38 0.54 19.30 3.06
CA PRO A 38 0.13 19.23 1.66
C PRO A 38 0.50 20.49 0.90
N LEU A 39 1.15 20.34 -0.25
CA LEU A 39 1.50 21.46 -1.14
C LEU A 39 0.47 21.63 -2.26
N VAL A 40 0.16 20.53 -2.95
CA VAL A 40 -0.84 20.48 -4.01
C VAL A 40 -1.60 19.17 -3.83
N PHE A 41 -2.91 19.25 -3.89
CA PHE A 41 -3.76 18.05 -3.78
C PHE A 41 -5.04 18.22 -4.58
N GLY A 42 -5.65 17.12 -4.92
CA GLY A 42 -6.91 17.11 -5.64
C GLY A 42 -7.35 15.73 -6.07
N THR A 43 -8.44 15.72 -6.82
CA THR A 43 -8.98 14.51 -7.44
C THR A 43 -9.13 14.70 -8.94
N ARG A 44 -9.08 13.58 -9.67
CA ARG A 44 -9.38 13.49 -11.10
C ARG A 44 -10.34 12.35 -11.34
N ILE A 45 -11.36 12.61 -12.10
CA ILE A 45 -12.30 11.58 -12.56
C ILE A 45 -11.91 11.20 -13.99
N ALA A 46 -11.72 9.89 -14.22
CA ALA A 46 -11.53 9.32 -15.56
C ALA A 46 -12.84 8.63 -15.98
N TRP A 47 -13.37 8.96 -17.14
CA TRP A 47 -14.62 8.37 -17.60
C TRP A 47 -14.67 8.25 -19.11
N ASP A 48 -15.16 7.11 -19.59
CA ASP A 48 -15.40 6.78 -20.98
C ASP A 48 -16.44 5.65 -21.10
N GLU A 49 -16.77 5.24 -22.32
CA GLU A 49 -17.72 4.16 -22.57
C GLU A 49 -17.27 2.81 -21.99
N ALA A 50 -15.95 2.53 -21.97
CA ALA A 50 -15.42 1.30 -21.40
C ALA A 50 -15.65 1.24 -19.90
N ARG A 51 -15.46 2.36 -19.18
CA ARG A 51 -15.72 2.46 -17.73
C ARG A 51 -17.21 2.37 -17.44
N GLN A 52 -18.04 3.00 -18.26
CA GLN A 52 -19.48 2.89 -18.13
C GLN A 52 -19.96 1.44 -18.31
N ALA A 53 -19.42 0.71 -19.29
CA ALA A 53 -19.76 -0.70 -19.52
C ALA A 53 -19.27 -1.64 -18.42
N ALA A 54 -18.15 -1.32 -17.77
CA ALA A 54 -17.52 -2.11 -16.70
C ALA A 54 -17.97 -1.69 -15.29
N TYR A 55 -18.83 -0.68 -15.18
CA TYR A 55 -19.18 -0.11 -13.88
C TYR A 55 -20.07 -1.04 -13.04
N ASP A 56 -19.61 -1.29 -11.81
CA ASP A 56 -20.38 -2.03 -10.81
C ASP A 56 -21.17 -1.04 -9.92
N PRO A 57 -22.51 -1.14 -9.83
CA PRO A 57 -23.31 -0.25 -8.98
C PRO A 57 -22.88 -0.23 -7.49
N ARG A 58 -22.25 -1.30 -6.99
CA ARG A 58 -21.68 -1.34 -5.64
C ARG A 58 -20.61 -0.27 -5.41
N ILE A 59 -20.00 0.25 -6.47
CA ILE A 59 -19.06 1.36 -6.39
C ILE A 59 -19.74 2.62 -5.87
N THR A 60 -20.97 2.93 -6.32
CA THR A 60 -21.73 4.05 -5.76
C THR A 60 -22.00 3.87 -4.26
N GLU A 61 -22.33 2.64 -3.83
CA GLU A 61 -22.57 2.36 -2.42
C GLU A 61 -21.31 2.56 -1.58
N LEU A 62 -20.14 2.20 -2.12
CA LEU A 62 -18.86 2.27 -1.45
C LEU A 62 -18.28 3.69 -1.43
N THR A 63 -18.25 4.35 -2.60
CA THR A 63 -17.53 5.63 -2.80
C THR A 63 -18.43 6.85 -2.75
N GLY A 64 -19.75 6.66 -2.89
CA GLY A 64 -20.71 7.75 -3.08
C GLY A 64 -20.68 8.39 -4.49
N LEU A 65 -19.80 7.93 -5.40
CA LEU A 65 -19.75 8.43 -6.78
C LEU A 65 -20.86 7.82 -7.61
N THR A 66 -21.75 8.65 -8.15
CA THR A 66 -22.83 8.21 -9.04
C THR A 66 -22.38 8.22 -10.49
N LEU A 67 -23.04 7.41 -11.33
CA LEU A 67 -22.81 7.44 -12.79
C LEU A 67 -22.96 8.85 -13.39
N GLU A 68 -23.94 9.61 -12.91
CA GLU A 68 -24.17 10.98 -13.36
C GLU A 68 -22.97 11.89 -13.03
N GLN A 69 -22.44 11.79 -11.80
CA GLN A 69 -21.25 12.55 -11.39
C GLN A 69 -20.01 12.13 -12.19
N LEU A 70 -19.82 10.83 -12.40
CA LEU A 70 -18.71 10.31 -13.20
C LEU A 70 -18.78 10.81 -14.64
N ALA A 71 -19.96 10.77 -15.26
CA ALA A 71 -20.16 11.28 -16.62
C ALA A 71 -19.99 12.80 -16.71
N PHE A 72 -20.43 13.55 -15.70
CA PHE A 72 -20.37 15.01 -15.71
C PHE A 72 -18.96 15.57 -15.48
N TYR A 73 -18.21 14.99 -14.50
CA TYR A 73 -16.87 15.45 -14.14
C TYR A 73 -15.76 14.68 -14.84
N GLY A 74 -16.09 13.59 -15.50
CA GLY A 74 -15.14 12.70 -16.14
C GLY A 74 -14.36 13.35 -17.26
N LYS A 75 -13.06 13.07 -17.29
CA LYS A 75 -12.17 13.41 -18.39
C LYS A 75 -11.74 12.13 -19.10
N GLU A 76 -11.28 12.30 -20.31
CA GLU A 76 -10.70 11.20 -21.08
C GLU A 76 -9.54 10.56 -20.29
N PRO A 77 -9.54 9.21 -20.10
CA PRO A 77 -8.61 8.51 -19.23
C PRO A 77 -7.14 8.77 -19.55
N ARG A 78 -6.79 8.86 -20.83
CA ARG A 78 -5.41 9.14 -21.25
C ARG A 78 -4.92 10.49 -20.71
N HIS A 79 -5.78 11.51 -20.66
CA HIS A 79 -5.40 12.81 -20.10
C HIS A 79 -5.15 12.74 -18.60
N VAL A 80 -6.02 12.03 -17.86
CA VAL A 80 -5.84 11.83 -16.42
C VAL A 80 -4.53 11.08 -16.13
N LEU A 81 -4.26 10.00 -16.86
CA LEU A 81 -3.04 9.22 -16.72
C LEU A 81 -1.78 10.02 -17.08
N ALA A 82 -1.84 10.88 -18.09
CA ALA A 82 -0.74 11.76 -18.46
C ALA A 82 -0.45 12.80 -17.34
N GLU A 83 -1.49 13.40 -16.74
CA GLU A 83 -1.34 14.28 -15.58
C GLU A 83 -0.68 13.54 -14.40
N VAL A 84 -1.13 12.31 -14.08
CA VAL A 84 -0.53 11.48 -13.04
C VAL A 84 0.94 11.19 -13.33
N SER A 85 1.25 10.76 -14.55
CA SER A 85 2.63 10.48 -14.98
C SER A 85 3.54 11.71 -14.85
N GLN A 86 3.03 12.88 -15.24
CA GLN A 86 3.78 14.13 -15.10
C GLN A 86 4.09 14.43 -13.64
N VAL A 87 3.08 14.39 -12.76
CA VAL A 87 3.28 14.67 -11.33
C VAL A 87 4.22 13.66 -10.69
N MET A 88 4.14 12.38 -11.07
CA MET A 88 5.09 11.36 -10.62
C MET A 88 6.55 11.69 -10.98
N SER A 89 6.79 12.36 -12.12
CA SER A 89 8.15 12.74 -12.54
C SER A 89 8.74 13.92 -11.73
N GLU A 90 7.92 14.65 -10.98
CA GLU A 90 8.30 15.84 -10.22
C GLU A 90 8.59 15.55 -8.74
N VAL A 91 8.51 14.28 -8.32
CA VAL A 91 8.68 13.86 -6.92
C VAL A 91 9.72 12.76 -6.78
N GLU A 92 10.26 12.62 -5.56
CA GLU A 92 11.29 11.61 -5.29
C GLU A 92 10.69 10.22 -5.03
N TYR A 93 9.47 10.15 -4.51
CA TYR A 93 8.76 8.90 -4.23
C TYR A 93 7.25 9.05 -4.46
N VAL A 94 6.62 7.95 -4.86
CA VAL A 94 5.17 7.78 -4.78
C VAL A 94 4.85 6.99 -3.51
N VAL A 95 3.79 7.35 -2.83
CA VAL A 95 3.30 6.66 -1.62
C VAL A 95 1.86 6.24 -1.83
N ALA A 96 1.56 4.99 -1.54
CA ALA A 96 0.21 4.46 -1.54
C ALA A 96 -0.02 3.52 -0.34
N HIS A 97 -1.27 3.16 -0.08
CA HIS A 97 -1.63 2.19 0.95
C HIS A 97 -2.01 0.86 0.32
N ASN A 98 -1.21 -0.18 0.51
CA ASN A 98 -1.27 -1.43 -0.25
C ASN A 98 -0.97 -1.20 -1.75
N GLY A 99 -0.20 -0.17 -2.04
CA GLY A 99 0.09 0.27 -3.41
C GLY A 99 0.79 -0.77 -4.26
N SER A 100 1.66 -1.58 -3.67
CA SER A 100 2.33 -2.70 -4.37
C SER A 100 1.35 -3.82 -4.76
N GLY A 101 0.27 -4.00 -4.00
CA GLY A 101 -0.76 -5.00 -4.25
C GLY A 101 -1.90 -4.52 -5.14
N PHE A 102 -2.13 -3.21 -5.23
CA PHE A 102 -3.28 -2.68 -5.95
C PHE A 102 -2.94 -1.49 -6.86
N ASP A 103 -2.58 -0.33 -6.32
CA ASP A 103 -2.48 0.91 -7.10
C ASP A 103 -1.45 0.82 -8.22
N LEU A 104 -0.26 0.33 -7.94
CA LEU A 104 0.81 0.23 -8.94
C LEU A 104 0.48 -0.76 -10.08
N PRO A 105 -0.03 -1.97 -9.83
CA PRO A 105 -0.51 -2.87 -10.88
C PRO A 105 -1.62 -2.26 -11.72
N VAL A 106 -2.63 -1.62 -11.10
CA VAL A 106 -3.74 -0.96 -11.79
C VAL A 106 -3.23 0.18 -12.67
N LEU A 107 -2.40 1.07 -12.12
CA LEU A 107 -1.83 2.19 -12.87
C LEU A 107 -1.00 1.71 -14.08
N ARG A 108 -0.20 0.66 -13.91
CA ARG A 108 0.59 0.07 -15.01
C ARG A 108 -0.30 -0.49 -16.12
N ALA A 109 -1.35 -1.20 -15.75
CA ALA A 109 -2.30 -1.76 -16.72
C ALA A 109 -3.05 -0.66 -17.49
N GLU A 110 -3.51 0.37 -16.78
CA GLU A 110 -4.18 1.52 -17.39
C GLU A 110 -3.25 2.33 -18.30
N ALA A 111 -2.05 2.63 -17.83
CA ALA A 111 -1.05 3.36 -18.61
C ALA A 111 -0.67 2.61 -19.90
N ALA A 112 -0.48 1.29 -19.83
CA ALA A 112 -0.22 0.45 -20.99
C ALA A 112 -1.40 0.46 -21.98
N ARG A 113 -2.65 0.37 -21.49
CA ARG A 113 -3.88 0.39 -22.28
C ARG A 113 -4.03 1.70 -23.07
N HIS A 114 -3.65 2.81 -22.48
CA HIS A 114 -3.77 4.14 -23.07
C HIS A 114 -2.47 4.67 -23.71
N GLY A 115 -1.41 3.87 -23.77
CA GLY A 115 -0.13 4.26 -24.34
C GLY A 115 0.56 5.42 -23.61
N VAL A 116 0.40 5.50 -22.29
CA VAL A 116 1.03 6.52 -21.43
C VAL A 116 2.28 5.91 -20.79
N GLY A 117 3.43 6.58 -20.95
CA GLY A 117 4.66 6.20 -20.26
C GLY A 117 4.61 6.58 -18.80
N LEU A 118 5.08 5.71 -17.91
CA LEU A 118 5.22 6.02 -16.49
C LEU A 118 6.71 6.21 -16.15
N PRO A 119 7.05 7.20 -15.30
CA PRO A 119 8.42 7.36 -14.81
C PRO A 119 8.79 6.19 -13.88
N ALA A 120 10.09 5.96 -13.72
CA ALA A 120 10.63 4.95 -12.83
C ALA A 120 10.68 5.42 -11.36
N THR A 121 9.78 6.31 -10.96
CA THR A 121 9.72 6.85 -9.60
C THR A 121 9.47 5.71 -8.61
N PRO A 122 10.30 5.56 -7.55
CA PRO A 122 10.15 4.48 -6.59
C PRO A 122 8.89 4.67 -5.73
N TRP A 123 8.32 3.52 -5.27
CA TRP A 123 7.12 3.49 -4.48
C TRP A 123 7.40 3.09 -3.04
N LEU A 124 6.69 3.74 -2.12
CA LEU A 124 6.60 3.41 -0.70
C LEU A 124 5.19 2.90 -0.43
N ASP A 125 5.07 1.82 0.31
CA ASP A 125 3.78 1.22 0.68
C ASP A 125 3.54 1.37 2.18
N THR A 126 2.58 2.20 2.56
CA THR A 126 2.31 2.46 3.98
C THR A 126 1.76 1.23 4.72
N SER A 127 1.25 0.23 4.02
CA SER A 127 0.80 -1.02 4.66
C SER A 127 1.96 -1.93 5.09
N THR A 128 3.12 -1.84 4.41
CA THR A 128 4.27 -2.74 4.64
C THR A 128 5.52 -2.06 5.14
N ASP A 129 5.79 -0.82 4.72
CA ASP A 129 7.07 -0.16 4.94
C ASP A 129 7.09 0.73 6.18
N VAL A 130 5.91 1.12 6.70
CA VAL A 130 5.82 1.87 7.94
C VAL A 130 6.08 0.96 9.15
N PRO A 131 6.98 1.34 10.08
CA PRO A 131 7.31 0.56 11.28
C PRO A 131 6.25 0.71 12.37
N TYR A 132 5.02 0.25 12.10
CA TYR A 132 3.94 0.34 13.08
C TYR A 132 4.28 -0.38 14.38
N PRO A 133 3.94 0.21 15.54
CA PRO A 133 4.12 -0.46 16.83
C PRO A 133 3.23 -1.70 16.93
N LYS A 134 3.68 -2.71 17.70
CA LYS A 134 3.00 -4.00 17.85
C LYS A 134 1.55 -3.91 18.35
N LYS A 135 1.18 -2.84 19.03
CA LYS A 135 -0.20 -2.60 19.49
C LYS A 135 -1.20 -2.32 18.36
N ILE A 136 -0.70 -1.99 17.16
CA ILE A 136 -1.54 -1.81 15.96
C ILE A 136 -1.69 -3.19 15.30
N GLU A 137 -2.82 -3.83 15.54
CA GLU A 137 -3.09 -5.21 15.12
C GLU A 137 -3.44 -5.34 13.65
N THR A 138 -4.06 -4.30 13.07
CA THR A 138 -4.43 -4.27 11.65
C THR A 138 -3.85 -3.04 10.96
N ARG A 139 -3.53 -3.20 9.68
CA ARG A 139 -2.98 -2.12 8.85
C ARG A 139 -3.98 -1.58 7.84
N LYS A 140 -5.26 -1.87 8.00
CA LYS A 140 -6.31 -1.25 7.18
C LYS A 140 -6.38 0.24 7.51
N LEU A 141 -6.50 1.08 6.48
CA LEU A 141 -6.47 2.54 6.65
C LEU A 141 -7.56 3.04 7.58
N ASP A 142 -8.76 2.45 7.52
CA ASP A 142 -9.89 2.77 8.39
C ASP A 142 -9.62 2.54 9.88
N PHE A 143 -8.69 1.64 10.21
CA PHE A 143 -8.26 1.39 11.59
C PHE A 143 -7.01 2.18 11.95
N LEU A 144 -6.18 2.50 10.97
CA LEU A 144 -4.97 3.30 11.21
C LEU A 144 -5.33 4.73 11.59
N ALA A 145 -6.30 5.36 10.92
CA ALA A 145 -6.70 6.73 11.20
C ALA A 145 -7.11 6.92 12.69
N PRO A 146 -8.10 6.17 13.24
CA PRO A 146 -8.46 6.31 14.65
C PRO A 146 -7.33 5.87 15.60
N SER A 147 -6.49 4.91 15.22
CA SER A 147 -5.31 4.53 16.02
C SER A 147 -4.27 5.66 16.15
N HIS A 148 -4.33 6.65 15.25
CA HIS A 148 -3.49 7.85 15.25
C HIS A 148 -4.22 9.13 15.66
N GLY A 149 -5.43 9.00 16.23
CA GLY A 149 -6.17 10.09 16.87
C GLY A 149 -6.99 10.97 15.93
N PHE A 150 -7.33 10.48 14.73
CA PHE A 150 -8.23 11.19 13.81
C PHE A 150 -9.16 10.21 13.09
N LEU A 151 -10.18 10.74 12.39
CA LEU A 151 -11.10 9.96 11.58
C LEU A 151 -10.98 10.38 10.11
N ASN A 152 -11.15 9.43 9.20
CA ASN A 152 -11.39 9.71 7.79
C ASN A 152 -12.91 9.83 7.60
N PRO A 153 -13.45 11.05 7.36
CA PRO A 153 -14.89 11.25 7.27
C PRO A 153 -15.48 10.77 5.94
N PHE A 154 -14.64 10.50 4.95
CA PHE A 154 -15.03 10.10 3.60
C PHE A 154 -14.14 8.96 3.10
N ALA A 155 -14.10 7.87 3.86
CA ALA A 155 -13.42 6.64 3.42
C ALA A 155 -13.94 6.18 2.06
N HIS A 156 -13.07 5.54 1.28
CA HIS A 156 -13.35 5.15 -0.11
C HIS A 156 -13.62 6.32 -1.06
N ARG A 157 -12.99 7.45 -0.76
CA ARG A 157 -12.82 8.56 -1.68
C ARG A 157 -11.32 8.81 -1.80
N ALA A 158 -10.79 8.56 -2.99
CA ALA A 158 -9.36 8.49 -3.22
C ALA A 158 -8.54 9.66 -2.61
N LEU A 159 -9.00 10.91 -2.74
CA LEU A 159 -8.31 12.05 -2.12
C LEU A 159 -8.29 11.97 -0.58
N PHE A 160 -9.40 11.57 0.04
CA PHE A 160 -9.48 11.53 1.49
C PHE A 160 -8.65 10.36 2.06
N ASP A 161 -8.57 9.26 1.33
CA ASP A 161 -7.70 8.13 1.68
C ASP A 161 -6.22 8.52 1.53
N VAL A 162 -5.82 9.24 0.48
CA VAL A 162 -4.49 9.84 0.35
C VAL A 162 -4.16 10.76 1.53
N LEU A 163 -5.04 11.69 1.88
CA LEU A 163 -4.79 12.62 2.99
C LEU A 163 -4.70 11.89 4.34
N SER A 164 -5.56 10.89 4.55
CA SER A 164 -5.53 10.04 5.75
C SER A 164 -4.24 9.22 5.83
N MET A 165 -3.83 8.60 4.74
CA MET A 165 -2.57 7.87 4.62
C MET A 165 -1.36 8.76 4.93
N LEU A 166 -1.28 9.95 4.35
CA LEU A 166 -0.19 10.90 4.60
C LEU A 166 -0.20 11.42 6.04
N LYS A 167 -1.39 11.62 6.62
CA LYS A 167 -1.52 11.99 8.03
C LYS A 167 -1.02 10.89 8.97
N VAL A 168 -1.31 9.62 8.67
CA VAL A 168 -0.72 8.48 9.38
C VAL A 168 0.79 8.49 9.22
N LEU A 169 1.29 8.59 7.98
CA LEU A 169 2.72 8.58 7.66
C LEU A 169 3.48 9.69 8.39
N SER A 170 2.86 10.87 8.60
CA SER A 170 3.47 12.02 9.27
C SER A 170 3.92 11.74 10.72
N ASN A 171 3.46 10.64 11.33
CA ASN A 171 3.86 10.21 12.67
C ASN A 171 5.14 9.36 12.68
N TYR A 172 5.69 9.02 11.51
CA TYR A 172 6.84 8.13 11.38
C TYR A 172 8.00 8.82 10.68
N PRO A 173 9.26 8.47 11.02
CA PRO A 173 10.41 8.98 10.31
C PRO A 173 10.41 8.51 8.86
N ILE A 174 10.40 9.44 7.92
CA ILE A 174 10.31 9.09 6.49
C ILE A 174 11.54 8.33 6.01
N GLU A 175 12.70 8.63 6.57
CA GLU A 175 13.97 7.95 6.25
C GLU A 175 13.90 6.46 6.60
N GLU A 176 13.24 6.10 7.70
CA GLU A 176 13.05 4.71 8.09
C GLU A 176 12.06 4.01 7.15
N VAL A 177 11.00 4.69 6.72
CA VAL A 177 10.05 4.14 5.72
C VAL A 177 10.77 3.89 4.39
N ILE A 178 11.58 4.83 3.92
CA ILE A 178 12.38 4.68 2.70
C ILE A 178 13.37 3.52 2.85
N ARG A 179 14.11 3.46 3.98
CA ARG A 179 15.01 2.35 4.26
C ARG A 179 14.30 1.00 4.13
N ARG A 180 13.12 0.89 4.73
CA ARG A 180 12.31 -0.36 4.72
C ARG A 180 11.78 -0.71 3.33
N ALA A 181 11.40 0.28 2.53
CA ALA A 181 10.94 0.08 1.17
C ALA A 181 12.07 -0.35 0.22
N THR A 182 13.26 0.24 0.38
CA THR A 182 14.38 0.06 -0.57
C THR A 182 15.38 -1.02 -0.18
N SER A 183 15.43 -1.42 1.11
CA SER A 183 16.34 -2.48 1.56
C SER A 183 15.91 -3.85 1.04
N PRO A 184 16.84 -4.68 0.62
CA PRO A 184 16.56 -6.06 0.25
C PRO A 184 15.89 -6.81 1.41
N LYS A 185 14.89 -7.64 1.08
CA LYS A 185 14.16 -8.46 2.06
C LYS A 185 14.71 -9.89 2.04
N VAL A 186 14.97 -10.43 3.23
CA VAL A 186 15.50 -11.78 3.43
C VAL A 186 14.47 -12.59 4.18
N THR A 187 14.18 -13.80 3.72
CA THR A 187 13.31 -14.73 4.43
C THR A 187 14.12 -15.57 5.39
N LEU A 188 13.75 -15.55 6.65
CA LEU A 188 14.30 -16.38 7.70
C LEU A 188 13.35 -17.53 8.02
N ARG A 189 13.91 -18.70 8.36
CA ARG A 189 13.18 -19.86 8.85
C ARG A 189 13.57 -20.14 10.27
N ALA A 190 12.57 -20.32 11.16
CA ALA A 190 12.81 -20.84 12.50
C ALA A 190 12.95 -22.37 12.45
N VAL A 191 13.98 -22.91 13.07
CA VAL A 191 14.16 -24.34 13.28
C VAL A 191 13.41 -24.73 14.56
N THR A 192 12.16 -25.14 14.39
CA THR A 192 11.29 -25.56 15.49
C THR A 192 11.22 -27.07 15.58
N LYS A 193 10.98 -27.56 16.76
CA LYS A 193 10.55 -28.95 16.99
C LYS A 193 9.13 -29.15 16.47
N LYS A 194 8.68 -30.39 16.36
CA LYS A 194 7.32 -30.73 15.94
C LYS A 194 6.27 -30.11 16.88
N PRO A 195 5.07 -29.72 16.38
CA PRO A 195 4.04 -29.04 17.20
C PRO A 195 3.57 -29.82 18.43
N TRP A 196 3.77 -31.12 18.43
CA TRP A 196 3.36 -32.07 19.50
C TRP A 196 4.52 -32.56 20.38
N ASP A 197 5.70 -31.98 20.21
CA ASP A 197 6.78 -32.28 21.14
C ASP A 197 6.61 -31.46 22.43
N ASP A 198 7.22 -31.99 23.49
CA ASP A 198 7.12 -31.63 24.89
C ASP A 198 6.86 -30.21 25.27
N ALA A 199 6.45 -29.41 24.60
CA ALA A 199 6.12 -28.13 25.06
C ALA A 199 5.72 -27.15 23.97
N GLY A 200 5.73 -27.50 22.70
CA GLY A 200 5.50 -26.49 21.64
C GLY A 200 6.31 -25.19 21.84
N LYS A 201 7.30 -25.25 22.78
CA LYS A 201 8.07 -24.07 23.25
C LYS A 201 8.74 -23.37 22.08
N SER A 202 9.35 -24.14 21.17
CA SER A 202 10.01 -23.55 20.01
C SER A 202 9.01 -22.90 19.04
N ASN A 203 7.79 -23.45 18.88
CA ASN A 203 6.74 -22.86 18.07
C ASN A 203 6.17 -21.59 18.69
N ASN A 204 5.96 -21.60 20.03
CA ASN A 204 5.52 -20.41 20.76
C ASN A 204 6.57 -19.30 20.67
N LEU A 205 7.85 -19.65 20.86
CA LEU A 205 8.95 -18.69 20.75
C LEU A 205 9.09 -18.12 19.33
N ALA A 206 8.88 -18.94 18.30
CA ALA A 206 8.84 -18.47 16.93
C ALA A 206 7.72 -17.43 16.73
N LYS A 207 6.50 -17.72 17.23
CA LYS A 207 5.37 -16.79 17.17
C LYS A 207 5.66 -15.48 17.94
N GLU A 208 6.20 -15.57 19.14
CA GLU A 208 6.58 -14.41 19.98
C GLU A 208 7.63 -13.53 19.29
N ARG A 209 8.56 -14.15 18.55
CA ARG A 209 9.57 -13.46 17.75
C ARG A 209 9.03 -12.94 16.40
N GLY A 210 7.73 -13.09 16.13
CA GLY A 210 7.06 -12.58 14.93
C GLY A 210 7.22 -13.46 13.69
N PHE A 211 7.60 -14.73 13.85
CA PHE A 211 7.50 -15.69 12.74
C PHE A 211 6.03 -16.06 12.50
N ARG A 212 5.68 -16.31 11.25
CA ARG A 212 4.36 -16.79 10.84
C ARG A 212 4.47 -18.21 10.31
N PHE A 213 3.48 -19.04 10.61
CA PHE A 213 3.44 -20.40 10.12
C PHE A 213 2.98 -20.44 8.66
N ASN A 214 3.80 -21.02 7.79
CA ASN A 214 3.41 -21.34 6.42
C ASN A 214 2.84 -22.76 6.40
N GLY A 215 1.54 -22.88 6.19
CA GLY A 215 0.82 -24.15 6.26
C GLY A 215 1.18 -25.14 5.14
N GLU A 216 1.51 -24.63 3.96
CA GLU A 216 1.90 -25.46 2.81
C GLU A 216 3.27 -26.12 3.03
N LYS A 217 4.25 -25.31 3.40
CA LYS A 217 5.64 -25.76 3.65
C LYS A 217 5.85 -26.32 5.06
N LYS A 218 4.84 -26.17 5.95
CA LYS A 218 4.88 -26.58 7.37
C LYS A 218 6.11 -26.05 8.13
N ILE A 219 6.45 -24.78 7.88
CA ILE A 219 7.58 -24.08 8.48
C ILE A 219 7.16 -22.72 9.05
N TRP A 220 7.91 -22.23 10.02
CA TRP A 220 7.79 -20.88 10.53
C TRP A 220 8.74 -19.95 9.77
N VAL A 221 8.21 -18.89 9.19
CA VAL A 221 8.99 -17.93 8.38
C VAL A 221 8.82 -16.51 8.89
N LYS A 222 9.84 -15.69 8.70
CA LYS A 222 9.85 -14.26 8.99
C LYS A 222 10.61 -13.55 7.88
N ILE A 223 10.06 -12.48 7.35
CA ILE A 223 10.76 -11.60 6.43
C ILE A 223 11.37 -10.47 7.24
N VAL A 224 12.65 -10.22 7.05
CA VAL A 224 13.42 -9.13 7.68
C VAL A 224 14.17 -8.36 6.60
N LEU A 225 14.65 -7.16 6.93
CA LEU A 225 15.56 -6.43 6.04
C LEU A 225 16.95 -7.07 6.10
N ALA A 226 17.70 -6.95 5.01
CA ALA A 226 19.03 -7.57 4.92
C ALA A 226 19.98 -7.12 6.03
N ASP A 227 19.92 -5.86 6.44
CA ASP A 227 20.71 -5.29 7.52
C ASP A 227 20.25 -5.74 8.93
N GLU A 228 19.03 -6.29 9.05
CA GLU A 228 18.49 -6.82 10.32
C GLU A 228 18.79 -8.31 10.52
N VAL A 229 19.28 -9.01 9.48
CA VAL A 229 19.52 -10.47 9.51
C VAL A 229 20.46 -10.86 10.65
N ALA A 230 21.62 -10.20 10.74
CA ALA A 230 22.61 -10.52 11.77
C ALA A 230 22.06 -10.39 13.20
N ALA A 231 21.30 -9.31 13.44
CA ALA A 231 20.66 -9.07 14.73
C ALA A 231 19.57 -10.10 15.05
N GLU A 232 18.83 -10.57 14.03
CA GLU A 232 17.82 -11.60 14.25
C GLU A 232 18.42 -12.98 14.49
N LEU A 233 19.51 -13.32 13.80
CA LEU A 233 20.23 -14.58 13.99
C LEU A 233 20.92 -14.67 15.37
N ALA A 234 21.39 -13.55 15.91
CA ALA A 234 22.06 -13.47 17.21
C ALA A 234 21.13 -13.64 18.42
N LYS A 235 19.82 -13.58 18.23
CA LYS A 235 18.85 -13.77 19.33
C LYS A 235 18.83 -15.21 19.83
N GLU A 236 19.04 -15.38 21.13
CA GLU A 236 19.06 -16.68 21.78
C GLU A 236 17.68 -17.37 21.86
N GLY A 237 17.67 -18.65 22.19
CA GLY A 237 16.50 -19.47 22.51
C GLY A 237 15.77 -20.07 21.33
N LEU A 238 16.03 -19.63 20.07
CA LEU A 238 15.45 -20.19 18.86
C LEU A 238 16.49 -20.18 17.75
N GLN A 239 16.81 -21.33 17.21
CA GLN A 239 17.66 -21.43 16.04
C GLN A 239 16.93 -20.89 14.82
N VAL A 240 17.59 -19.99 14.09
CA VAL A 240 17.05 -19.36 12.88
C VAL A 240 18.07 -19.50 11.77
N VAL A 241 17.61 -19.76 10.56
CA VAL A 241 18.44 -19.86 9.35
C VAL A 241 17.89 -18.99 8.23
N VAL A 242 18.77 -18.51 7.38
CA VAL A 242 18.39 -17.82 6.14
C VAL A 242 17.84 -18.86 5.16
N MET A 243 16.75 -18.56 4.48
CA MET A 243 16.24 -19.38 3.38
C MET A 243 16.89 -18.90 2.08
N GLU A 244 17.37 -19.85 1.31
CA GLU A 244 17.83 -19.67 -0.07
C GLU A 244 16.67 -19.49 -1.03
#